data_442525b866bac0df2f63b8b888870cd8
#
_entry.id   442525b866bac0df2f63b8b888870cd8
#
_cell.length_a   1.000
_cell.length_b   1.000
_cell.length_c   1.000
_cell.angle_alpha   90.00
_cell.angle_beta   90.00
_cell.angle_gamma   90.00
#
_symmetry.space_group_name_H-M   'P 1'
#
loop_
_entity.id
_entity.type
_entity.pdbx_description
1 polymer ?
#
loop_
_entity_poly.entity_id
_entity_poly.type
_entity_poly.pdbx_seq_one_letter_code
_entity_poly.pdbx_strand_id
1 'polypeptide(L)'
;SSDVCSSDLNYVGIEMYDSVLLRALQKREKLETEGIHLDNLKFMCMDARLLPEVFDKGEVERIYLNFSDPWPKARHAKRRLTSREFLARYNEILAPEGRVEFKTDNRDLFEFSLEEVEAAGWKLMAHTFDLHHEDAMMEGNVMTEYEEKFSSMGNPICKLVACR
;
A
#
# COMPACT_ATOMS: atom_id res chain seq x y z
N SER A 1 -8.97 7.07 -6.67
CA SER A 1 -8.98 7.31 -5.26
C SER A 1 -9.26 8.77 -4.93
N SER A 2 -10.38 9.02 -4.28
CA SER A 2 -10.85 10.36 -3.94
C SER A 2 -9.97 11.09 -2.92
N ASP A 3 -9.20 10.38 -2.11
CA ASP A 3 -8.38 10.96 -1.04
C ASP A 3 -7.08 11.59 -1.53
N VAL A 4 -6.67 11.29 -2.76
CA VAL A 4 -5.53 11.95 -3.39
C VAL A 4 -5.79 13.44 -3.61
N CYS A 5 -7.03 13.87 -3.51
CA CYS A 5 -7.43 15.28 -3.63
C CYS A 5 -7.32 16.04 -2.30
N SER A 6 -6.97 15.40 -1.20
CA SER A 6 -6.71 16.08 0.06
C SER A 6 -5.51 17.03 -0.12
N SER A 7 -5.74 18.31 0.08
CA SER A 7 -4.82 19.38 -0.31
C SER A 7 -3.50 19.45 0.47
N ASP A 8 -3.41 18.76 1.61
CA ASP A 8 -2.31 18.97 2.54
C ASP A 8 -1.20 17.92 2.45
N LEU A 9 -1.41 16.86 1.65
CA LEU A 9 -0.48 15.77 1.50
C LEU A 9 -0.02 15.61 0.06
N ASN A 10 1.23 15.23 -0.11
CA ASN A 10 1.77 14.81 -1.39
C ASN A 10 1.80 13.29 -1.45
N TYR A 11 1.40 12.73 -2.57
CA TYR A 11 1.35 11.30 -2.80
C TYR A 11 2.32 10.90 -3.90
N VAL A 12 3.00 9.78 -3.70
CA VAL A 12 3.89 9.19 -4.69
C VAL A 12 3.45 7.77 -4.96
N GLY A 13 3.03 7.49 -6.19
CA GLY A 13 2.74 6.15 -6.65
C GLY A 13 4.01 5.49 -7.18
N ILE A 14 4.36 4.34 -6.62
CA ILE A 14 5.57 3.60 -7.00
C ILE A 14 5.17 2.30 -7.66
N GLU A 15 5.74 2.05 -8.84
CA GLU A 15 5.51 0.84 -9.59
C GLU A 15 6.81 0.38 -10.23
N MET A 16 7.08 -0.91 -10.17
CA MET A 16 8.28 -1.49 -10.77
C MET A 16 8.13 -1.73 -12.28
N TYR A 17 6.91 -1.96 -12.75
CA TYR A 17 6.64 -2.31 -14.14
C TYR A 17 6.16 -1.11 -14.94
N ASP A 18 6.86 -0.77 -16.02
CA ASP A 18 6.56 0.34 -16.92
C ASP A 18 5.13 0.30 -17.47
N SER A 19 4.65 -0.89 -17.83
CA SER A 19 3.31 -1.06 -18.40
C SER A 19 2.20 -0.71 -17.44
N VAL A 20 2.37 -1.01 -16.16
CA VAL A 20 1.41 -0.68 -15.12
C VAL A 20 1.46 0.83 -14.82
N LEU A 21 2.65 1.39 -14.75
CA LEU A 21 2.84 2.82 -14.56
C LEU A 21 2.23 3.63 -15.71
N LEU A 22 2.42 3.18 -16.94
CA LEU A 22 1.84 3.83 -18.12
C LEU A 22 0.32 3.90 -18.03
N ARG A 23 -0.34 2.83 -17.59
CA ARG A 23 -1.80 2.83 -17.39
C ARG A 23 -2.23 3.85 -16.33
N ALA A 24 -1.48 3.97 -15.25
CA ALA A 24 -1.77 4.96 -14.21
C ALA A 24 -1.64 6.39 -14.74
N LEU A 25 -0.62 6.67 -15.55
CA LEU A 25 -0.41 7.96 -16.18
C LEU A 25 -1.50 8.30 -17.19
N GLN A 26 -1.93 7.33 -17.99
CA GLN A 26 -3.02 7.50 -18.94
C GLN A 26 -4.35 7.80 -18.23
N LYS A 27 -4.61 7.13 -17.13
CA LYS A 27 -5.79 7.37 -16.31
C LYS A 27 -5.78 8.77 -15.70
N ARG A 28 -4.61 9.21 -15.21
CA ARG A 28 -4.43 10.57 -14.70
C ARG A 28 -4.71 11.61 -15.78
N GLU A 29 -4.15 11.41 -16.97
CA GLU A 29 -4.38 12.31 -18.12
C GLU A 29 -5.87 12.41 -18.47
N LYS A 30 -6.57 11.28 -18.48
CA LYS A 30 -8.02 11.25 -18.69
C LYS A 30 -8.78 12.07 -17.66
N LEU A 31 -8.41 11.95 -16.38
CA LEU A 31 -9.01 12.72 -15.30
C LEU A 31 -8.74 14.22 -15.48
N GLU A 32 -7.55 14.61 -15.91
CA GLU A 32 -7.21 16.00 -16.18
C GLU A 32 -8.07 16.57 -17.32
N THR A 33 -8.36 15.79 -18.36
CA THR A 33 -9.26 16.22 -19.45
C THR A 33 -10.70 16.40 -18.97
N GLU A 34 -11.09 15.73 -17.90
CA GLU A 34 -12.41 15.86 -17.26
C GLU A 34 -12.45 17.01 -16.23
N GLY A 35 -11.36 17.78 -16.09
CA GLY A 35 -11.26 18.89 -15.17
C GLY A 35 -10.81 18.53 -13.75
N ILE A 36 -10.39 17.29 -13.54
CA ILE A 36 -9.88 16.82 -12.24
C ILE A 36 -8.36 16.90 -12.26
N HIS A 37 -7.78 17.78 -11.45
CA HIS A 37 -6.34 17.97 -11.34
C HIS A 37 -5.79 17.29 -10.09
N LEU A 38 -4.78 16.44 -10.28
CA LEU A 38 -4.11 15.70 -9.20
C LEU A 38 -2.66 16.18 -9.07
N ASP A 39 -2.51 17.48 -8.76
CA ASP A 39 -1.19 18.14 -8.71
C ASP A 39 -0.30 17.61 -7.58
N ASN A 40 -0.90 17.04 -6.54
CA ASN A 40 -0.21 16.44 -5.40
C ASN A 40 0.12 14.96 -5.58
N LEU A 41 -0.15 14.38 -6.76
CA LEU A 41 0.14 12.99 -7.08
C LEU A 41 1.27 12.91 -8.12
N LYS A 42 2.33 12.21 -7.78
CA LYS A 42 3.46 11.94 -8.67
C LYS A 42 3.68 10.43 -8.78
N PHE A 43 4.27 10.00 -9.88
CA PHE A 43 4.58 8.59 -10.13
C PHE A 43 6.07 8.39 -10.32
N MET A 44 6.56 7.25 -9.82
CA MET A 44 7.94 6.83 -10.00
C MET A 44 7.99 5.36 -10.43
N CYS A 45 8.77 5.10 -11.49
CA CYS A 45 9.07 3.73 -11.90
C CYS A 45 10.35 3.29 -11.20
N MET A 46 10.21 2.46 -10.16
CA MET A 46 11.37 2.00 -9.41
C MET A 46 11.05 0.71 -8.64
N ASP A 47 12.11 0.02 -8.26
CA ASP A 47 12.04 -1.11 -7.35
C ASP A 47 11.95 -0.60 -5.90
N ALA A 48 11.00 -1.10 -5.12
CA ALA A 48 10.79 -0.68 -3.74
C ALA A 48 11.99 -0.96 -2.81
N ARG A 49 12.91 -1.84 -3.21
CA ARG A 49 14.16 -2.06 -2.46
C ARG A 49 15.03 -0.79 -2.39
N LEU A 50 14.82 0.14 -3.31
CA LEU A 50 15.58 1.38 -3.41
C LEU A 50 14.95 2.55 -2.64
N LEU A 51 13.85 2.32 -1.92
CA LEU A 51 13.16 3.38 -1.15
C LEU A 51 14.10 4.18 -0.24
N PRO A 52 15.02 3.55 0.52
CA PRO A 52 15.93 4.31 1.37
C PRO A 52 16.93 5.20 0.63
N GLU A 53 17.13 4.98 -0.68
CA GLU A 53 17.99 5.80 -1.53
C GLU A 53 17.25 6.98 -2.14
N VAL A 54 15.93 6.93 -2.17
CA VAL A 54 15.06 7.93 -2.80
C VAL A 54 14.46 8.89 -1.79
N PHE A 55 14.08 8.38 -0.62
CA PHE A 55 13.48 9.16 0.45
C PHE A 55 14.42 9.30 1.63
N ASP A 56 14.38 10.47 2.26
CA ASP A 56 15.17 10.77 3.45
C ASP A 56 14.53 10.15 4.70
N LYS A 57 15.31 10.03 5.74
CA LYS A 57 14.84 9.55 7.04
C LYS A 57 13.70 10.43 7.55
N GLY A 58 12.57 9.80 7.84
CA GLY A 58 11.41 10.50 8.39
C GLY A 58 10.59 11.29 7.38
N GLU A 59 10.88 11.17 6.09
CA GLU A 59 10.20 11.94 5.04
C GLU A 59 8.79 11.44 4.74
N VAL A 60 8.52 10.14 4.93
CA VAL A 60 7.26 9.50 4.55
C VAL A 60 6.37 9.30 5.77
N GLU A 61 5.16 9.82 5.73
CA GLU A 61 4.20 9.67 6.83
C GLU A 61 3.42 8.35 6.78
N ARG A 62 3.09 7.89 5.59
CA ARG A 62 2.30 6.66 5.38
C ARG A 62 2.75 5.91 4.14
N ILE A 63 2.70 4.61 4.23
CA ILE A 63 2.95 3.71 3.12
C ILE A 63 1.71 2.84 2.92
N TYR A 64 1.14 2.88 1.73
CA TYR A 64 -0.01 2.07 1.34
C TYR A 64 0.45 0.94 0.45
N LEU A 65 0.20 -0.28 0.85
CA LEU A 65 0.47 -1.49 0.08
C LEU A 65 -0.87 -2.10 -0.31
N ASN A 66 -1.25 -1.94 -1.58
CA ASN A 66 -2.55 -2.38 -2.06
C ASN A 66 -2.39 -3.53 -3.05
N PHE A 67 -2.80 -4.74 -2.63
CA PHE A 67 -2.84 -5.92 -3.49
C PHE A 67 -1.49 -6.25 -4.15
N SER A 68 -0.41 -6.16 -3.37
CA SER A 68 0.93 -6.49 -3.83
C SER A 68 1.08 -7.96 -4.18
N ASP A 69 2.07 -8.29 -5.02
CA ASP A 69 2.32 -9.65 -5.46
C ASP A 69 2.57 -10.59 -4.28
N PRO A 70 1.86 -11.74 -4.23
CA PRO A 70 1.98 -12.66 -3.10
C PRO A 70 3.24 -13.50 -3.10
N TRP A 71 3.94 -13.64 -4.24
CA TRP A 71 5.16 -14.45 -4.36
C TRP A 71 5.01 -15.80 -3.63
N PRO A 72 4.17 -16.72 -4.14
CA PRO A 72 3.72 -17.89 -3.36
C PRO A 72 4.82 -18.89 -2.99
N LYS A 73 5.95 -18.87 -3.70
CA LYS A 73 7.06 -19.79 -3.38
C LYS A 73 7.81 -19.31 -2.14
N ALA A 74 8.06 -20.22 -1.20
CA ALA A 74 8.77 -19.90 0.05
C ALA A 74 10.14 -19.23 -0.18
N ARG A 75 10.87 -19.62 -1.23
CA ARG A 75 12.17 -19.02 -1.58
C ARG A 75 12.08 -17.55 -1.97
N HIS A 76 10.87 -17.07 -2.31
CA HIS A 76 10.60 -15.67 -2.68
C HIS A 76 10.03 -14.84 -1.55
N ALA A 77 9.99 -15.35 -0.32
CA ALA A 77 9.38 -14.64 0.81
C ALA A 77 9.94 -13.22 1.00
N LYS A 78 11.22 -13.03 0.79
CA LYS A 78 11.89 -11.72 0.90
C LYS A 78 11.42 -10.70 -0.14
N ARG A 79 10.81 -11.15 -1.23
CA ARG A 79 10.28 -10.28 -2.29
C ARG A 79 8.92 -9.71 -1.95
N ARG A 80 8.23 -10.28 -0.97
CA ARG A 80 6.93 -9.80 -0.52
C ARG A 80 7.09 -8.45 0.16
N LEU A 81 6.26 -7.49 -0.20
CA LEU A 81 6.38 -6.11 0.31
C LEU A 81 6.08 -5.96 1.80
N THR A 82 5.55 -6.99 2.44
CA THR A 82 5.31 -7.04 3.88
C THR A 82 6.32 -7.88 4.64
N SER A 83 7.38 -8.36 3.98
CA SER A 83 8.44 -9.11 4.64
C SER A 83 9.21 -8.24 5.63
N ARG A 84 9.84 -8.88 6.63
CA ARG A 84 10.66 -8.16 7.63
C ARG A 84 11.77 -7.34 6.98
N GLU A 85 12.31 -7.80 5.86
CA GLU A 85 13.33 -7.10 5.10
C GLU A 85 12.78 -5.80 4.51
N PHE A 86 11.55 -5.83 3.97
CA PHE A 86 10.90 -4.62 3.49
C PHE A 86 10.47 -3.72 4.64
N LEU A 87 9.97 -4.26 5.74
CA LEU A 87 9.63 -3.46 6.91
C LEU A 87 10.84 -2.70 7.45
N ALA A 88 12.02 -3.31 7.42
CA ALA A 88 13.26 -2.63 7.78
C ALA A 88 13.57 -1.45 6.85
N ARG A 89 13.29 -1.57 5.55
CA ARG A 89 13.45 -0.47 4.60
C ARG A 89 12.46 0.66 4.88
N TYR A 90 11.20 0.33 5.15
CA TYR A 90 10.19 1.33 5.51
C TYR A 90 10.55 2.07 6.80
N ASN A 91 11.15 1.36 7.75
CA ASN A 91 11.61 1.96 9.00
C ASN A 91 12.62 3.09 8.77
N GLU A 92 13.42 3.01 7.72
CA GLU A 92 14.43 4.03 7.40
C GLU A 92 13.82 5.34 6.88
N ILE A 93 12.63 5.28 6.28
CA ILE A 93 12.01 6.44 5.63
C ILE A 93 10.77 6.96 6.34
N LEU A 94 10.17 6.18 7.22
CA LEU A 94 8.94 6.59 7.92
C LEU A 94 9.21 7.66 8.98
N ALA A 95 8.31 8.63 9.04
CA ALA A 95 8.25 9.59 10.13
C ALA A 95 8.02 8.86 11.47
N PRO A 96 8.36 9.48 12.63
CA PRO A 96 8.24 8.82 13.94
C PRO A 96 6.86 8.23 14.22
N GLU A 97 5.79 8.89 13.76
CA GLU A 97 4.41 8.42 13.89
C GLU A 97 3.87 7.79 12.61
N GLY A 98 4.75 7.49 11.66
CA GLY A 98 4.40 6.89 10.39
C GLY A 98 3.87 5.47 10.52
N ARG A 99 3.06 5.05 9.54
CA ARG A 99 2.47 3.72 9.53
C ARG A 99 2.38 3.13 8.13
N VAL A 100 2.26 1.81 8.11
CA VAL A 100 2.02 1.03 6.89
C VAL A 100 0.60 0.50 6.95
N GLU A 101 -0.15 0.70 5.86
CA GLU A 101 -1.49 0.15 5.68
C GLU A 101 -1.45 -0.82 4.51
N PHE A 102 -1.81 -2.07 4.76
CA PHE A 102 -1.74 -3.14 3.78
C PHE A 102 -3.12 -3.76 3.56
N LYS A 103 -3.50 -3.89 2.28
CA LYS A 103 -4.73 -4.58 1.87
C LYS A 103 -4.42 -5.68 0.87
N THR A 104 -5.07 -6.83 1.02
CA THR A 104 -4.97 -7.96 0.09
C THR A 104 -6.20 -8.84 0.16
N ASP A 105 -6.51 -9.52 -0.94
CA ASP A 105 -7.50 -10.60 -0.98
C ASP A 105 -6.85 -11.97 -0.76
N ASN A 106 -5.51 -12.04 -0.76
CA ASN A 106 -4.77 -13.28 -0.55
C ASN A 106 -4.57 -13.54 0.95
N ARG A 107 -5.33 -14.49 1.48
CA ARG A 107 -5.31 -14.81 2.90
C ARG A 107 -3.95 -15.34 3.38
N ASP A 108 -3.29 -16.17 2.60
CA ASP A 108 -1.98 -16.72 2.95
C ASP A 108 -0.92 -15.62 3.08
N LEU A 109 -0.92 -14.68 2.15
CA LEU A 109 -0.06 -13.50 2.22
C LEU A 109 -0.38 -12.65 3.44
N PHE A 110 -1.65 -12.50 3.76
CA PHE A 110 -2.07 -11.71 4.93
C PHE A 110 -1.61 -12.34 6.24
N GLU A 111 -1.78 -13.65 6.40
CA GLU A 111 -1.30 -14.38 7.58
C GLU A 111 0.22 -14.28 7.73
N PHE A 112 0.95 -14.45 6.63
CA PHE A 112 2.39 -14.21 6.58
C PHE A 112 2.74 -12.80 7.04
N SER A 113 2.00 -11.80 6.56
CA SER A 113 2.25 -10.39 6.88
C SER A 113 2.05 -10.09 8.36
N LEU A 114 1.05 -10.69 8.99
CA LEU A 114 0.82 -10.55 10.44
C LEU A 114 2.01 -11.08 11.23
N GLU A 115 2.55 -12.22 10.85
CA GLU A 115 3.73 -12.81 11.49
C GLU A 115 4.98 -11.94 11.30
N GLU A 116 5.15 -11.38 10.09
CA GLU A 116 6.31 -10.54 9.77
C GLU A 116 6.29 -9.21 10.50
N VAL A 117 5.15 -8.62 10.71
CA VAL A 117 4.99 -7.39 11.52
C VAL A 117 5.50 -7.64 12.94
N GLU A 118 5.10 -8.74 13.55
CA GLU A 118 5.57 -9.14 14.88
C GLU A 118 7.08 -9.43 14.88
N ALA A 119 7.55 -10.20 13.91
CA ALA A 119 8.96 -10.57 13.81
C ALA A 119 9.89 -9.37 13.59
N ALA A 120 9.40 -8.34 12.91
CA ALA A 120 10.14 -7.10 12.70
C ALA A 120 10.15 -6.17 13.92
N GLY A 121 9.43 -6.52 14.97
CA GLY A 121 9.30 -5.69 16.16
C GLY A 121 8.33 -4.52 16.00
N TRP A 122 7.49 -4.57 14.99
CA TRP A 122 6.46 -3.55 14.74
C TRP A 122 5.22 -3.85 15.56
N LYS A 123 4.42 -2.81 15.75
CA LYS A 123 3.16 -2.90 16.47
C LYS A 123 2.00 -2.99 15.48
N LEU A 124 1.16 -4.01 15.65
CA LEU A 124 -0.08 -4.14 14.90
C LEU A 124 -1.15 -3.27 15.54
N MET A 125 -1.53 -2.19 14.87
CA MET A 125 -2.55 -1.25 15.37
C MET A 125 -3.96 -1.78 15.19
N ALA A 126 -4.23 -2.38 14.03
CA ALA A 126 -5.54 -2.93 13.70
C ALA A 126 -5.39 -3.97 12.57
N HIS A 127 -6.29 -4.95 12.53
CA HIS A 127 -6.36 -5.89 11.43
C HIS A 127 -7.76 -6.49 11.30
N THR A 128 -8.10 -6.90 10.10
CA THR A 128 -9.33 -7.66 9.83
C THR A 128 -9.14 -8.58 8.63
N PHE A 129 -9.81 -9.72 8.65
CA PHE A 129 -9.89 -10.64 7.51
C PHE A 129 -11.08 -10.33 6.59
N ASP A 130 -11.92 -9.37 6.95
CA ASP A 130 -13.10 -9.00 6.18
C ASP A 130 -13.42 -7.52 6.37
N LEU A 131 -12.65 -6.68 5.65
CA LEU A 131 -12.70 -5.23 5.78
C LEU A 131 -14.09 -4.65 5.57
N HIS A 132 -14.83 -5.14 4.56
CA HIS A 132 -16.11 -4.55 4.18
C HIS A 132 -17.23 -4.85 5.17
N HIS A 133 -17.01 -5.78 6.12
CA HIS A 133 -17.92 -6.08 7.22
C HIS A 133 -17.41 -5.60 8.58
N GLU A 134 -16.30 -4.83 8.58
CA GLU A 134 -15.70 -4.26 9.78
C GLU A 134 -15.85 -2.74 9.75
N ASP A 135 -16.93 -2.22 10.32
CA ASP A 135 -17.29 -0.79 10.24
C ASP A 135 -16.18 0.15 10.73
N ALA A 136 -15.53 -0.22 11.82
CA ALA A 136 -14.46 0.60 12.41
C ALA A 136 -13.26 0.78 11.46
N MET A 137 -12.97 -0.21 10.62
CA MET A 137 -11.85 -0.18 9.69
C MET A 137 -12.25 0.33 8.31
N MET A 138 -13.55 0.36 8.00
CA MET A 138 -14.07 0.93 6.76
C MET A 138 -14.11 2.46 6.80
N GLU A 139 -14.15 3.06 7.97
CA GLU A 139 -14.13 4.51 8.10
C GLU A 139 -12.88 5.09 7.45
N GLY A 140 -13.05 5.99 6.49
CA GLY A 140 -11.94 6.57 5.73
C GLY A 140 -11.30 5.65 4.70
N ASN A 141 -11.85 4.44 4.49
CA ASN A 141 -11.30 3.52 3.49
C ASN A 141 -11.51 4.06 2.07
N VAL A 142 -10.44 4.03 1.27
CA VAL A 142 -10.48 4.34 -0.15
C VAL A 142 -10.49 3.04 -0.94
N MET A 143 -11.59 2.80 -1.64
CA MET A 143 -11.73 1.59 -2.44
C MET A 143 -10.96 1.71 -3.75
N THR A 144 -9.97 0.82 -3.97
CA THR A 144 -9.28 0.72 -5.25
C THR A 144 -10.16 -0.02 -6.27
N GLU A 145 -9.86 0.11 -7.55
CA GLU A 145 -10.58 -0.64 -8.60
C GLU A 145 -10.45 -2.15 -8.41
N TYR A 146 -9.28 -2.61 -8.00
CA TYR A 146 -9.04 -4.02 -7.71
C TYR A 146 -9.91 -4.50 -6.54
N GLU A 147 -9.98 -3.73 -5.47
CA GLU A 147 -10.80 -4.00 -4.30
C GLU A 147 -12.29 -4.08 -4.66
N GLU A 148 -12.79 -3.11 -5.44
CA GLU A 148 -14.17 -3.11 -5.90
C GLU A 148 -14.49 -4.35 -6.71
N LYS A 149 -13.62 -4.73 -7.65
CA LYS A 149 -13.79 -5.92 -8.49
C LYS A 149 -13.86 -7.19 -7.65
N PHE A 150 -12.91 -7.41 -6.75
CA PHE A 150 -12.84 -8.64 -5.98
C PHE A 150 -13.86 -8.72 -4.87
N SER A 151 -14.21 -7.62 -4.23
CA SER A 151 -15.27 -7.61 -3.23
C SER A 151 -16.64 -7.85 -3.84
N SER A 152 -16.90 -7.31 -5.04
CA SER A 152 -18.15 -7.58 -5.78
C SER A 152 -18.28 -9.05 -6.20
N MET A 153 -17.17 -9.77 -6.31
CA MET A 153 -17.14 -11.21 -6.56
C MET A 153 -17.30 -12.06 -5.28
N GLY A 154 -17.48 -11.42 -4.13
CA GLY A 154 -17.63 -12.09 -2.85
C GLY A 154 -16.34 -12.47 -2.15
N ASN A 155 -15.18 -11.97 -2.62
CA ASN A 155 -13.88 -12.23 -1.99
C ASN A 155 -13.67 -11.28 -0.80
N PRO A 156 -13.44 -11.79 0.42
CA PRO A 156 -13.12 -10.93 1.56
C PRO A 156 -11.80 -10.20 1.34
N ILE A 157 -11.77 -8.94 1.76
CA ILE A 157 -10.57 -8.12 1.72
C ILE A 157 -9.96 -8.07 3.12
N CYS A 158 -8.72 -8.46 3.23
CA CYS A 158 -7.95 -8.38 4.47
C CYS A 158 -7.21 -7.04 4.55
N LYS A 159 -7.16 -6.44 5.73
CA LYS A 159 -6.41 -5.20 5.97
C LYS A 159 -5.69 -5.25 7.30
N LEU A 160 -4.46 -4.73 7.32
CA LEU A 160 -3.73 -4.45 8.56
C LEU A 160 -3.16 -3.04 8.53
N VAL A 161 -3.02 -2.48 9.73
CA VAL A 161 -2.33 -1.21 9.96
C VAL A 161 -1.24 -1.47 11.00
N ALA A 162 0.00 -1.14 10.66
CA ALA A 162 1.15 -1.38 11.52
C ALA A 162 2.00 -0.12 11.68
N CYS A 163 2.61 0.04 12.84
CA CYS A 163 3.58 1.09 13.13
C CYS A 163 4.76 0.53 13.93
N ARG A 164 5.78 1.36 14.11
CA ARG A 164 6.95 0.98 14.91
C ARG A 164 6.69 1.03 16.40
#